data_a0e3a011b196105b6a5458b9759d7741
#
_entry.id   a0e3a011b196105b6a5458b9759d7741
#
_cell.length_a   1.000
_cell.length_b   1.000
_cell.length_c   1.000
_cell.angle_alpha   90.00
_cell.angle_beta   90.00
_cell.angle_gamma   90.00
#
_symmetry.space_group_name_H-M   'P 1'
#
loop_
_entity.id
_entity.type
_entity.pdbx_description
1 polymer ?
#
loop_
_entity_poly.entity_id
_entity_poly.type
_entity_poly.pdbx_seq_one_letter_code
_entity_poly.pdbx_strand_id
1 'polypeptide(L)'
;MDEPADIFRALADPTRRAILDALFASDGQSVGALCALSPEMTRFGVMKHLRVLEEANLVATAKAGRTRLHYLNPVPIARIAHRWMSKYAAPFAAALVDLDDRLTHPATGKSREAVMNRAEHVYQIYIAAPPDQVWTAITDSEWTRRYFHRTAFVEPPVAGRPYRKVLPDGRPASEGMIEELTPPADGRPGRFVHTWHILYDEAMSAEPAGRVEWLVETAGEGLTRVRLVHSGLEQSPLTWENVKDGWVWVLDALKTVIETGRSLPVAS
;
A
#
# COMPACT_ATOMS: atom_id res chain seq x y z
N MET A 1 -11.78 24.10 4.40
CA MET A 1 -10.50 24.44 3.75
C MET A 1 -10.13 23.27 2.87
N ASP A 2 -9.80 23.52 1.62
CA ASP A 2 -9.52 22.49 0.62
C ASP A 2 -8.06 22.00 0.82
N GLU A 3 -7.89 21.03 1.72
CA GLU A 3 -6.58 20.49 2.17
C GLU A 3 -5.59 20.19 1.01
N PRO A 4 -6.02 19.67 -0.16
CA PRO A 4 -5.11 19.46 -1.29
C PRO A 4 -4.58 20.73 -1.94
N ALA A 5 -5.39 21.81 -2.04
CA ALA A 5 -4.98 23.03 -2.71
C ALA A 5 -3.86 23.77 -1.95
N ASP A 6 -3.93 23.74 -0.61
CA ASP A 6 -2.92 24.37 0.24
C ASP A 6 -1.58 23.64 0.16
N ILE A 7 -1.60 22.30 0.07
CA ILE A 7 -0.39 21.49 -0.09
C ILE A 7 0.27 21.77 -1.45
N PHE A 8 -0.49 21.79 -2.55
CA PHE A 8 0.06 22.11 -3.87
C PHE A 8 0.65 23.51 -3.93
N ARG A 9 -0.04 24.50 -3.33
CA ARG A 9 0.48 25.87 -3.22
C ARG A 9 1.77 25.91 -2.40
N ALA A 10 1.86 25.15 -1.30
CA ALA A 10 3.07 25.05 -0.50
C ALA A 10 4.22 24.42 -1.29
N LEU A 11 3.99 23.37 -2.05
CA LEU A 11 4.99 22.65 -2.84
C LEU A 11 5.39 23.37 -4.13
N ALA A 12 4.66 24.38 -4.62
CA ALA A 12 4.96 25.09 -5.85
C ALA A 12 6.27 25.92 -5.79
N ASP A 13 6.73 26.29 -4.62
CA ASP A 13 7.91 27.13 -4.40
C ASP A 13 9.19 26.31 -4.23
N PRO A 14 10.29 26.57 -4.95
CA PRO A 14 11.51 25.79 -4.88
C PRO A 14 12.21 25.88 -3.51
N THR A 15 12.16 27.03 -2.84
CA THR A 15 12.75 27.21 -1.52
C THR A 15 12.04 26.39 -0.46
N ARG A 16 10.70 26.31 -0.54
CA ARG A 16 9.92 25.47 0.39
C ARG A 16 10.23 23.99 0.17
N ARG A 17 10.41 23.54 -1.07
CA ARG A 17 10.86 22.17 -1.34
C ARG A 17 12.25 21.89 -0.75
N ALA A 18 13.21 22.83 -0.95
CA ALA A 18 14.55 22.68 -0.37
C ALA A 18 14.54 22.61 1.18
N ILE A 19 13.64 23.36 1.83
CA ILE A 19 13.43 23.25 3.29
C ILE A 19 12.90 21.87 3.67
N LEU A 20 11.92 21.32 2.94
CA LEU A 20 11.39 19.98 3.19
C LEU A 20 12.45 18.90 2.96
N ASP A 21 13.27 19.01 1.90
CA ASP A 21 14.38 18.10 1.60
C ASP A 21 15.44 18.13 2.72
N ALA A 22 15.73 19.30 3.26
CA ALA A 22 16.66 19.44 4.38
C ALA A 22 16.12 18.80 5.67
N LEU A 23 14.81 18.96 5.93
CA LEU A 23 14.16 18.31 7.08
C LEU A 23 14.07 16.79 6.88
N PHE A 24 13.90 16.32 5.64
CA PHE A 24 13.96 14.90 5.33
C PHE A 24 15.33 14.29 5.59
N ALA A 25 16.39 15.00 5.20
CA ALA A 25 17.77 14.56 5.41
C ALA A 25 18.18 14.60 6.91
N SER A 26 17.68 15.58 7.67
CA SER A 26 17.94 15.72 9.11
C SER A 26 16.78 16.43 9.78
N ASP A 27 15.97 15.70 10.51
CA ASP A 27 14.77 16.21 11.18
C ASP A 27 15.10 17.01 12.46
N GLY A 28 14.16 17.83 12.91
CA GLY A 28 14.37 18.60 14.15
C GLY A 28 15.32 19.79 14.02
N GLN A 29 15.27 20.51 12.90
CA GLN A 29 16.16 21.65 12.66
C GLN A 29 15.61 22.98 13.21
N SER A 30 16.52 23.84 13.70
CA SER A 30 16.19 25.22 14.08
C SER A 30 16.10 26.13 12.84
N VAL A 31 15.43 27.29 12.99
CA VAL A 31 15.43 28.34 11.93
C VAL A 31 16.85 28.74 11.53
N GLY A 32 17.78 28.80 12.49
CA GLY A 32 19.17 29.14 12.20
C GLY A 32 19.87 28.13 11.31
N ALA A 33 19.65 26.83 11.53
CA ALA A 33 20.18 25.77 10.67
C ALA A 33 19.58 25.84 9.27
N LEU A 34 18.26 26.05 9.16
CA LEU A 34 17.58 26.18 7.87
C LEU A 34 17.99 27.43 7.08
N CYS A 35 18.35 28.53 7.76
CA CYS A 35 18.89 29.72 7.10
C CYS A 35 20.27 29.47 6.46
N ALA A 36 21.06 28.55 7.00
CA ALA A 36 22.37 28.20 6.42
C ALA A 36 22.27 27.53 5.04
N LEU A 37 21.09 26.99 4.67
CA LEU A 37 20.84 26.36 3.36
C LEU A 37 20.60 27.36 2.24
N SER A 38 20.27 28.61 2.55
CA SER A 38 20.00 29.68 1.60
C SER A 38 20.64 30.98 2.09
N PRO A 39 21.96 31.12 1.92
CA PRO A 39 22.73 32.27 2.44
C PRO A 39 22.26 33.63 1.92
N GLU A 40 21.68 33.66 0.72
CA GLU A 40 21.08 34.84 0.10
C GLU A 40 19.73 35.26 0.70
N MET A 41 19.12 34.40 1.51
CA MET A 41 17.80 34.65 2.06
C MET A 41 17.89 35.18 3.50
N THR A 42 17.11 36.22 3.79
CA THR A 42 16.99 36.72 5.15
C THR A 42 16.29 35.71 6.06
N ARG A 43 16.63 35.73 7.35
CA ARG A 43 15.92 34.92 8.36
C ARG A 43 14.40 35.12 8.32
N PHE A 44 13.95 36.34 8.06
CA PHE A 44 12.52 36.66 7.91
C PHE A 44 11.91 35.95 6.68
N GLY A 45 12.65 35.87 5.57
CA GLY A 45 12.24 35.11 4.40
C GLY A 45 12.03 33.62 4.69
N VAL A 46 13.03 32.98 5.35
CA VAL A 46 12.93 31.58 5.75
C VAL A 46 11.74 31.33 6.69
N MET A 47 11.52 32.21 7.65
CA MET A 47 10.36 32.12 8.55
C MET A 47 9.02 32.24 7.81
N LYS A 48 8.92 33.06 6.77
CA LYS A 48 7.73 33.16 5.93
C LYS A 48 7.45 31.87 5.17
N HIS A 49 8.48 31.21 4.63
CA HIS A 49 8.34 29.91 3.98
C HIS A 49 7.94 28.81 4.96
N LEU A 50 8.55 28.77 6.15
CA LEU A 50 8.19 27.82 7.20
C LEU A 50 6.74 27.98 7.63
N ARG A 51 6.24 29.21 7.78
CA ARG A 51 4.84 29.46 8.11
C ARG A 51 3.86 28.86 7.09
N VAL A 52 4.15 29.02 5.79
CA VAL A 52 3.34 28.42 4.72
C VAL A 52 3.35 26.90 4.79
N LEU A 53 4.50 26.30 5.11
CA LEU A 53 4.64 24.85 5.29
C LEU A 53 3.91 24.35 6.54
N GLU A 54 3.93 25.11 7.64
CA GLU A 54 3.17 24.82 8.86
C GLU A 54 1.65 24.92 8.61
N GLU A 55 1.18 25.97 7.92
CA GLU A 55 -0.22 26.17 7.55
C GLU A 55 -0.75 25.04 6.65
N ALA A 56 0.11 24.48 5.77
CA ALA A 56 -0.18 23.32 4.93
C ALA A 56 0.02 21.98 5.64
N ASN A 57 0.33 21.98 6.95
CA ASN A 57 0.61 20.80 7.75
C ASN A 57 1.76 19.91 7.22
N LEU A 58 2.69 20.49 6.46
CA LEU A 58 3.89 19.82 5.94
C LEU A 58 5.07 19.89 6.91
N VAL A 59 5.03 20.82 7.86
CA VAL A 59 6.02 20.98 8.92
C VAL A 59 5.30 21.05 10.27
N ALA A 60 5.75 20.23 11.21
CA ALA A 60 5.37 20.31 12.61
C ALA A 60 6.46 21.02 13.43
N THR A 61 6.12 21.60 14.56
CA THR A 61 7.10 22.27 15.42
C THR A 61 7.02 21.80 16.87
N ALA A 62 8.20 21.71 17.51
CA ALA A 62 8.29 21.43 18.93
C ALA A 62 9.28 22.39 19.62
N LYS A 63 9.05 22.69 20.91
CA LYS A 63 9.99 23.45 21.73
C LYS A 63 11.06 22.53 22.35
N ALA A 64 12.31 22.86 22.12
CA ALA A 64 13.45 22.25 22.82
C ALA A 64 14.19 23.36 23.60
N GLY A 65 13.85 23.52 24.86
CA GLY A 65 14.35 24.62 25.69
C GLY A 65 13.91 26.00 25.16
N ARG A 66 14.89 26.83 24.76
CA ARG A 66 14.66 28.16 24.17
C ARG A 66 14.54 28.15 22.65
N THR A 67 14.76 27.00 22.03
CA THR A 67 14.78 26.85 20.56
C THR A 67 13.51 26.19 20.09
N ARG A 68 12.92 26.67 18.98
CA ARG A 68 11.85 26.02 18.23
C ARG A 68 12.48 25.17 17.14
N LEU A 69 12.18 23.89 17.14
CA LEU A 69 12.64 22.92 16.16
C LEU A 69 11.49 22.59 15.18
N HIS A 70 11.85 22.35 13.93
CA HIS A 70 10.92 22.05 12.84
C HIS A 70 11.14 20.63 12.36
N TYR A 71 10.06 19.90 12.16
CA TYR A 71 10.01 18.48 11.79
C TYR A 71 9.21 18.30 10.53
N LEU A 72 9.65 17.42 9.63
CA LEU A 72 8.90 17.06 8.45
C LEU A 72 7.64 16.26 8.83
N ASN A 73 6.48 16.66 8.30
CA ASN A 73 5.28 15.84 8.29
C ASN A 73 5.00 15.32 6.88
N PRO A 74 5.40 14.09 6.53
CA PRO A 74 5.24 13.54 5.19
C PRO A 74 3.79 13.08 4.90
N VAL A 75 2.94 12.96 5.91
CA VAL A 75 1.58 12.38 5.79
C VAL A 75 0.71 13.06 4.74
N PRO A 76 0.64 14.41 4.64
CA PRO A 76 -0.18 15.06 3.64
C PRO A 76 0.31 14.78 2.21
N ILE A 77 1.64 14.72 2.00
CA ILE A 77 2.24 14.39 0.70
C ILE A 77 1.92 12.93 0.34
N ALA A 78 2.08 12.01 1.28
CA ALA A 78 1.78 10.60 1.08
C ALA A 78 0.30 10.39 0.71
N ARG A 79 -0.64 11.09 1.36
CA ARG A 79 -2.08 11.04 1.02
C ARG A 79 -2.36 11.51 -0.41
N ILE A 80 -1.73 12.61 -0.83
CA ILE A 80 -1.88 13.12 -2.20
C ILE A 80 -1.26 12.14 -3.19
N ALA A 81 -0.03 11.69 -2.96
CA ALA A 81 0.64 10.72 -3.81
C ALA A 81 -0.20 9.45 -3.96
N HIS A 82 -0.72 8.90 -2.87
CA HIS A 82 -1.59 7.73 -2.88
C HIS A 82 -2.87 7.96 -3.70
N ARG A 83 -3.56 9.09 -3.46
CA ARG A 83 -4.80 9.44 -4.18
C ARG A 83 -4.60 9.59 -5.69
N TRP A 84 -3.43 10.10 -6.11
CA TRP A 84 -3.16 10.37 -7.53
C TRP A 84 -2.46 9.20 -8.20
N MET A 85 -1.53 8.53 -7.52
CA MET A 85 -0.83 7.37 -8.07
C MET A 85 -1.78 6.21 -8.33
N SER A 86 -2.74 5.95 -7.45
CA SER A 86 -3.77 4.93 -7.67
C SER A 86 -4.61 5.20 -8.91
N LYS A 87 -4.87 6.48 -9.26
CA LYS A 87 -5.64 6.84 -10.47
C LYS A 87 -4.85 6.76 -11.78
N TYR A 88 -3.55 7.07 -11.72
CA TYR A 88 -2.75 7.26 -12.93
C TYR A 88 -1.67 6.19 -13.12
N ALA A 89 -1.20 5.54 -12.06
CA ALA A 89 -0.18 4.49 -12.16
C ALA A 89 -0.78 3.12 -12.53
N ALA A 90 -2.03 2.84 -12.18
CA ALA A 90 -2.67 1.58 -12.54
C ALA A 90 -2.71 1.32 -14.07
N PRO A 91 -3.07 2.28 -14.93
CA PRO A 91 -2.99 2.10 -16.39
C PRO A 91 -1.56 1.95 -16.92
N PHE A 92 -0.57 2.63 -16.29
CA PHE A 92 0.85 2.52 -16.67
C PHE A 92 1.46 1.19 -16.25
N ALA A 93 1.13 0.69 -15.06
CA ALA A 93 1.57 -0.61 -14.59
C ALA A 93 0.99 -1.73 -15.48
N ALA A 94 -0.27 -1.64 -15.87
CA ALA A 94 -0.90 -2.57 -16.80
C ALA A 94 -0.22 -2.54 -18.19
N ALA A 95 0.14 -1.35 -18.70
CA ALA A 95 0.84 -1.20 -19.98
C ALA A 95 2.29 -1.75 -19.94
N LEU A 96 2.98 -1.65 -18.82
CA LEU A 96 4.32 -2.22 -18.64
C LEU A 96 4.30 -3.74 -18.54
N VAL A 97 3.30 -4.31 -17.86
CA VAL A 97 3.09 -5.77 -17.81
C VAL A 97 2.76 -6.32 -19.21
N ASP A 98 1.88 -5.65 -19.95
CA ASP A 98 1.56 -6.01 -21.34
C ASP A 98 2.79 -5.92 -22.28
N LEU A 99 3.69 -4.97 -22.04
CA LEU A 99 4.95 -4.85 -22.77
C LEU A 99 5.93 -5.98 -22.44
N ASP A 100 6.06 -6.36 -21.17
CA ASP A 100 6.92 -7.44 -20.73
C ASP A 100 6.43 -8.80 -21.22
N ASP A 101 5.12 -9.06 -21.17
CA ASP A 101 4.48 -10.26 -21.74
C ASP A 101 4.67 -10.35 -23.28
N ARG A 102 4.67 -9.22 -23.99
CA ARG A 102 4.95 -9.16 -25.43
C ARG A 102 6.38 -9.45 -25.79
N LEU A 103 7.33 -9.07 -24.92
CA LEU A 103 8.77 -9.27 -25.13
C LEU A 103 9.21 -10.68 -24.77
N THR A 104 8.57 -11.29 -23.77
CA THR A 104 8.94 -12.63 -23.26
C THR A 104 8.18 -13.78 -23.96
N HIS A 105 6.97 -13.50 -24.52
CA HIS A 105 6.14 -14.51 -25.20
C HIS A 105 5.57 -13.96 -26.50
N PRO A 106 6.25 -14.08 -27.66
CA PRO A 106 5.67 -13.72 -28.96
C PRO A 106 4.57 -14.69 -29.33
N ALA A 107 3.34 -14.44 -28.89
CA ALA A 107 2.21 -15.31 -29.08
C ALA A 107 1.48 -15.06 -30.41
N THR A 108 1.16 -16.13 -31.08
CA THR A 108 0.27 -16.28 -32.24
C THR A 108 -1.11 -15.68 -32.02
N GLY A 109 -1.58 -14.95 -32.98
CA GLY A 109 -2.70 -13.99 -33.09
C GLY A 109 -4.13 -14.34 -32.58
N LYS A 110 -4.33 -15.30 -31.67
CA LYS A 110 -5.67 -15.64 -31.12
C LYS A 110 -5.90 -15.20 -29.67
N SER A 111 -4.89 -14.68 -28.98
CA SER A 111 -4.99 -14.29 -27.55
C SER A 111 -5.31 -12.80 -27.35
N ARG A 112 -5.46 -12.00 -28.41
CA ARG A 112 -5.60 -10.54 -28.32
C ARG A 112 -6.93 -10.05 -27.75
N GLU A 113 -8.03 -10.77 -27.99
CA GLU A 113 -9.36 -10.36 -27.50
C GLU A 113 -9.62 -10.78 -26.05
N ALA A 114 -8.99 -11.85 -25.56
CA ALA A 114 -9.19 -12.36 -24.20
C ALA A 114 -8.45 -11.55 -23.11
N VAL A 115 -7.39 -10.80 -23.47
CA VAL A 115 -6.58 -10.01 -22.51
C VAL A 115 -7.18 -8.61 -22.28
N MET A 116 -7.96 -8.09 -23.20
CA MET A 116 -8.52 -6.73 -23.13
C MET A 116 -9.75 -6.56 -22.22
N ASN A 117 -10.27 -7.62 -21.62
CA ASN A 117 -11.54 -7.56 -20.88
C ASN A 117 -11.49 -8.25 -19.50
N ARG A 118 -10.32 -8.32 -18.85
CA ARG A 118 -10.24 -8.80 -17.46
C ARG A 118 -10.19 -7.62 -16.52
N ALA A 119 -11.22 -7.45 -15.73
CA ALA A 119 -11.19 -6.53 -14.58
C ALA A 119 -10.26 -7.12 -13.52
N GLU A 120 -9.09 -6.50 -13.33
CA GLU A 120 -8.08 -6.91 -12.36
C GLU A 120 -7.65 -5.73 -11.51
N HIS A 121 -7.56 -5.95 -10.19
CA HIS A 121 -6.85 -5.07 -9.28
C HIS A 121 -5.44 -5.61 -9.05
N VAL A 122 -4.42 -4.82 -9.36
CA VAL A 122 -3.02 -5.18 -9.16
C VAL A 122 -2.38 -4.22 -8.18
N TYR A 123 -1.78 -4.75 -7.12
CA TYR A 123 -1.08 -3.98 -6.09
C TYR A 123 0.33 -4.53 -5.89
N GLN A 124 1.25 -3.64 -5.55
CA GLN A 124 2.62 -4.03 -5.23
C GLN A 124 3.14 -3.16 -4.08
N ILE A 125 3.79 -3.81 -3.12
CA ILE A 125 4.48 -3.14 -2.01
C ILE A 125 5.83 -3.78 -1.74
N TYR A 126 6.69 -3.06 -1.01
CA TYR A 126 7.95 -3.57 -0.48
C TYR A 126 7.91 -3.56 1.04
N ILE A 127 8.34 -4.66 1.66
CA ILE A 127 8.35 -4.85 3.11
C ILE A 127 9.79 -5.12 3.55
N ALA A 128 10.28 -4.39 4.54
CA ALA A 128 11.60 -4.57 5.12
C ALA A 128 11.63 -5.79 6.06
N ALA A 129 11.53 -6.97 5.48
CA ALA A 129 11.56 -8.27 6.16
C ALA A 129 11.92 -9.38 5.17
N PRO A 130 12.43 -10.54 5.64
CA PRO A 130 12.68 -11.71 4.79
C PRO A 130 11.37 -12.31 4.22
N PRO A 131 11.42 -12.96 3.04
CA PRO A 131 10.22 -13.51 2.38
C PRO A 131 9.48 -14.57 3.20
N ASP A 132 10.17 -15.38 3.98
CA ASP A 132 9.58 -16.40 4.87
C ASP A 132 8.75 -15.77 5.99
N GLN A 133 9.19 -14.66 6.56
CA GLN A 133 8.43 -13.92 7.56
C GLN A 133 7.17 -13.29 6.95
N VAL A 134 7.28 -12.70 5.76
CA VAL A 134 6.15 -12.13 5.03
C VAL A 134 5.15 -13.23 4.64
N TRP A 135 5.65 -14.38 4.18
CA TRP A 135 4.84 -15.55 3.86
C TRP A 135 4.03 -16.05 5.06
N THR A 136 4.71 -16.20 6.20
CA THR A 136 4.05 -16.58 7.45
C THR A 136 2.95 -15.59 7.81
N ALA A 137 3.20 -14.29 7.69
CA ALA A 137 2.19 -13.28 7.98
C ALA A 137 0.95 -13.36 7.07
N ILE A 138 1.10 -13.78 5.81
CA ILE A 138 -0.01 -13.92 4.86
C ILE A 138 -0.84 -15.19 5.13
N THR A 139 -0.21 -16.28 5.57
CA THR A 139 -0.84 -17.60 5.66
C THR A 139 -1.25 -18.01 7.07
N ASP A 140 -0.78 -17.33 8.10
CA ASP A 140 -1.05 -17.64 9.50
C ASP A 140 -2.24 -16.85 10.06
N SER A 141 -3.07 -17.50 10.87
CA SER A 141 -4.30 -16.93 11.44
C SER A 141 -4.04 -15.83 12.47
N GLU A 142 -3.02 -15.96 13.30
CA GLU A 142 -2.68 -14.97 14.33
C GLU A 142 -2.18 -13.67 13.68
N TRP A 143 -1.42 -13.80 12.59
CA TRP A 143 -0.97 -12.66 11.82
C TRP A 143 -2.13 -11.98 11.08
N THR A 144 -3.01 -12.74 10.38
CA THR A 144 -4.12 -12.16 9.63
C THR A 144 -5.10 -11.40 10.52
N ARG A 145 -5.31 -11.81 11.77
CA ARG A 145 -6.08 -11.05 12.78
C ARG A 145 -5.53 -9.66 13.06
N ARG A 146 -4.25 -9.45 12.89
CA ARG A 146 -3.59 -8.19 13.23
C ARG A 146 -3.69 -7.15 12.13
N TYR A 147 -3.82 -7.58 10.86
CA TYR A 147 -3.79 -6.66 9.72
C TYR A 147 -4.93 -6.82 8.71
N PHE A 148 -5.56 -8.01 8.62
CA PHE A 148 -6.57 -8.29 7.61
C PHE A 148 -7.99 -8.10 8.16
N HIS A 149 -8.38 -6.86 8.48
CA HIS A 149 -9.69 -6.53 9.07
C HIS A 149 -10.07 -7.41 10.28
N ARG A 150 -9.08 -7.84 11.07
CA ARG A 150 -9.20 -8.79 12.19
C ARG A 150 -9.77 -10.16 11.83
N THR A 151 -9.82 -10.49 10.55
CA THR A 151 -10.27 -11.81 10.11
C THR A 151 -9.18 -12.86 10.29
N ALA A 152 -9.57 -14.11 10.49
CA ALA A 152 -8.65 -15.23 10.65
C ALA A 152 -9.13 -16.44 9.87
N PHE A 153 -8.21 -17.24 9.37
CA PHE A 153 -8.53 -18.58 8.88
C PHE A 153 -9.07 -19.44 10.02
N VAL A 154 -10.14 -20.21 9.77
CA VAL A 154 -10.66 -21.20 10.72
C VAL A 154 -9.67 -22.34 10.90
N GLU A 155 -9.08 -22.78 9.80
CA GLU A 155 -8.01 -23.79 9.75
C GLU A 155 -6.85 -23.25 8.89
N PRO A 156 -5.60 -23.69 9.12
CA PRO A 156 -4.48 -23.32 8.26
C PRO A 156 -4.78 -23.63 6.80
N PRO A 157 -4.45 -22.73 5.86
CA PRO A 157 -4.69 -22.96 4.44
C PRO A 157 -3.87 -24.16 3.94
N VAL A 158 -4.50 -24.99 3.11
CA VAL A 158 -3.89 -26.18 2.50
C VAL A 158 -4.26 -26.21 1.02
N ALA A 159 -3.27 -26.38 0.13
CA ALA A 159 -3.50 -26.47 -1.32
C ALA A 159 -4.51 -27.58 -1.66
N GLY A 160 -5.42 -27.29 -2.58
CA GLY A 160 -6.50 -28.20 -3.01
C GLY A 160 -7.64 -28.34 -2.02
N ARG A 161 -7.68 -27.54 -0.92
CA ARG A 161 -8.77 -27.57 0.07
C ARG A 161 -9.56 -26.28 0.14
N PRO A 162 -10.84 -26.33 0.52
CA PRO A 162 -11.61 -25.14 0.84
C PRO A 162 -11.03 -24.46 2.08
N TYR A 163 -11.19 -23.14 2.17
CA TYR A 163 -10.89 -22.37 3.37
C TYR A 163 -12.08 -21.48 3.74
N ARG A 164 -12.12 -21.08 5.00
CA ARG A 164 -13.02 -20.04 5.51
C ARG A 164 -12.27 -19.11 6.44
N LYS A 165 -12.54 -17.81 6.30
CA LYS A 165 -12.15 -16.79 7.28
C LYS A 165 -13.36 -16.32 8.05
N VAL A 166 -13.14 -15.98 9.31
CA VAL A 166 -14.17 -15.46 10.22
C VAL A 166 -13.79 -14.11 10.78
N LEU A 167 -14.80 -13.31 11.09
CA LEU A 167 -14.70 -12.06 11.86
C LEU A 167 -14.42 -12.35 13.34
N PRO A 168 -14.06 -11.33 14.16
CA PRO A 168 -13.83 -11.51 15.60
C PRO A 168 -15.03 -12.07 16.38
N ASP A 169 -16.24 -11.82 15.89
CA ASP A 169 -17.50 -12.32 16.48
C ASP A 169 -17.89 -13.72 15.99
N GLY A 170 -17.04 -14.37 15.18
CA GLY A 170 -17.26 -15.71 14.64
C GLY A 170 -18.11 -15.77 13.37
N ARG A 171 -18.69 -14.65 12.91
CA ARG A 171 -19.43 -14.63 11.64
C ARG A 171 -18.50 -14.90 10.46
N PRO A 172 -18.97 -15.57 9.41
CA PRO A 172 -18.19 -15.76 8.18
C PRO A 172 -17.79 -14.41 7.55
N ALA A 173 -16.54 -14.29 7.17
CA ALA A 173 -16.01 -13.11 6.48
C ALA A 173 -15.80 -13.38 4.98
N SER A 174 -15.14 -14.46 4.66
CA SER A 174 -14.92 -14.92 3.29
C SER A 174 -14.65 -16.42 3.25
N GLU A 175 -14.86 -17.01 2.09
CA GLU A 175 -14.53 -18.42 1.83
C GLU A 175 -14.03 -18.60 0.40
N GLY A 176 -13.47 -19.76 0.10
CA GLY A 176 -13.01 -20.11 -1.23
C GLY A 176 -12.24 -21.42 -1.25
N MET A 177 -11.56 -21.68 -2.35
CA MET A 177 -10.69 -22.84 -2.58
C MET A 177 -9.24 -22.37 -2.68
N ILE A 178 -8.33 -23.02 -1.98
CA ILE A 178 -6.89 -22.81 -2.14
C ILE A 178 -6.44 -23.57 -3.40
N GLU A 179 -6.10 -22.83 -4.45
CA GLU A 179 -5.64 -23.42 -5.72
C GLU A 179 -4.15 -23.77 -5.66
N GLU A 180 -3.35 -22.88 -5.07
CA GLU A 180 -1.91 -23.06 -4.93
C GLU A 180 -1.42 -22.47 -3.60
N LEU A 181 -0.48 -23.14 -2.96
CA LEU A 181 0.16 -22.69 -1.73
C LEU A 181 1.62 -23.18 -1.75
N THR A 182 2.50 -22.40 -2.38
CA THR A 182 3.92 -22.69 -2.55
C THR A 182 4.73 -21.66 -1.79
N PRO A 183 5.42 -21.99 -0.69
CA PRO A 183 6.24 -21.03 0.05
C PRO A 183 7.46 -20.57 -0.74
N PRO A 184 7.99 -19.36 -0.45
CA PRO A 184 9.25 -18.92 -1.03
C PRO A 184 10.39 -19.83 -0.59
N ALA A 185 11.25 -20.24 -1.52
CA ALA A 185 12.40 -21.10 -1.23
C ALA A 185 13.50 -20.95 -2.31
N ASP A 186 14.75 -20.98 -1.90
CA ASP A 186 15.92 -21.02 -2.80
C ASP A 186 15.90 -19.95 -3.91
N GLY A 187 15.50 -18.72 -3.56
CA GLY A 187 15.37 -17.61 -4.52
C GLY A 187 14.15 -17.68 -5.43
N ARG A 188 13.32 -18.71 -5.30
CA ARG A 188 12.02 -18.80 -6.01
C ARG A 188 10.94 -18.06 -5.24
N PRO A 189 10.05 -17.36 -5.96
CA PRO A 189 8.90 -16.67 -5.34
C PRO A 189 7.97 -17.64 -4.62
N GLY A 190 7.45 -17.22 -3.46
CA GLY A 190 6.29 -17.86 -2.86
C GLY A 190 5.03 -17.46 -3.60
N ARG A 191 4.10 -18.41 -3.79
CA ARG A 191 2.86 -18.21 -4.52
C ARG A 191 1.67 -18.77 -3.76
N PHE A 192 0.72 -17.90 -3.40
CA PHE A 192 -0.53 -18.25 -2.74
C PHE A 192 -1.71 -17.80 -3.60
N VAL A 193 -2.47 -18.76 -4.11
CA VAL A 193 -3.59 -18.53 -5.02
C VAL A 193 -4.84 -19.16 -4.46
N HIS A 194 -5.92 -18.39 -4.42
CA HIS A 194 -7.20 -18.88 -3.94
C HIS A 194 -8.37 -18.16 -4.60
N THR A 195 -9.53 -18.79 -4.70
CA THR A 195 -10.77 -18.10 -4.98
C THR A 195 -11.20 -17.31 -3.74
N TRP A 196 -11.93 -16.22 -3.91
CA TRP A 196 -12.36 -15.37 -2.80
C TRP A 196 -13.80 -14.91 -2.98
N HIS A 197 -14.64 -15.32 -2.04
CA HIS A 197 -16.05 -14.98 -1.98
C HIS A 197 -16.35 -14.27 -0.67
N ILE A 198 -16.95 -13.09 -0.73
CA ILE A 198 -17.32 -12.27 0.43
C ILE A 198 -18.60 -12.81 1.06
N LEU A 199 -18.63 -12.89 2.41
CA LEU A 199 -19.78 -13.39 3.16
C LEU A 199 -20.30 -12.40 4.22
N TYR A 200 -19.57 -11.31 4.49
CA TYR A 200 -19.98 -10.34 5.51
C TYR A 200 -21.01 -9.31 5.03
N ASP A 201 -21.29 -9.26 3.75
CA ASP A 201 -22.29 -8.39 3.13
C ASP A 201 -23.21 -9.21 2.21
N GLU A 202 -24.52 -9.07 2.38
CA GLU A 202 -25.51 -9.88 1.68
C GLU A 202 -25.53 -9.62 0.16
N ALA A 203 -25.36 -8.36 -0.26
CA ALA A 203 -25.37 -8.00 -1.68
C ALA A 203 -24.11 -8.52 -2.38
N MET A 204 -22.92 -8.37 -1.76
CA MET A 204 -21.68 -8.91 -2.31
C MET A 204 -21.62 -10.44 -2.26
N SER A 205 -22.28 -11.07 -1.27
CA SER A 205 -22.36 -12.53 -1.22
C SER A 205 -23.23 -13.18 -2.29
N ALA A 206 -24.02 -12.38 -3.00
CA ALA A 206 -24.76 -12.83 -4.18
C ALA A 206 -23.92 -12.77 -5.47
N GLU A 207 -22.75 -12.11 -5.45
CA GLU A 207 -21.87 -12.00 -6.60
C GLU A 207 -20.94 -13.23 -6.73
N PRO A 208 -20.47 -13.55 -7.95
CA PRO A 208 -19.50 -14.61 -8.16
C PRO A 208 -18.19 -14.38 -7.38
N ALA A 209 -17.53 -15.47 -7.00
CA ALA A 209 -16.22 -15.43 -6.37
C ALA A 209 -15.15 -14.89 -7.34
N GLY A 210 -14.32 -13.99 -6.87
CA GLY A 210 -13.10 -13.58 -7.54
C GLY A 210 -11.94 -14.54 -7.27
N ARG A 211 -10.77 -14.24 -7.83
CA ARG A 211 -9.52 -14.99 -7.65
C ARG A 211 -8.42 -14.08 -7.17
N VAL A 212 -7.80 -14.43 -6.07
CA VAL A 212 -6.71 -13.67 -5.45
C VAL A 212 -5.40 -14.43 -5.57
N GLU A 213 -4.36 -13.76 -6.04
CA GLU A 213 -3.01 -14.27 -6.14
C GLU A 213 -2.05 -13.36 -5.36
N TRP A 214 -1.28 -13.96 -4.46
CA TRP A 214 -0.17 -13.35 -3.75
C TRP A 214 1.13 -13.90 -4.29
N LEU A 215 2.04 -13.03 -4.69
CA LEU A 215 3.41 -13.36 -5.07
C LEU A 215 4.36 -12.71 -4.07
N VAL A 216 5.21 -13.50 -3.44
CA VAL A 216 6.16 -13.07 -2.39
C VAL A 216 7.57 -13.41 -2.85
N GLU A 217 8.40 -12.42 -3.12
CA GLU A 217 9.72 -12.61 -3.68
C GLU A 217 10.79 -11.72 -3.05
N THR A 218 12.02 -12.17 -3.03
CA THR A 218 13.17 -11.39 -2.57
C THR A 218 13.40 -10.21 -3.52
N ALA A 219 13.48 -9.00 -2.98
CA ALA A 219 13.78 -7.77 -3.73
C ALA A 219 15.18 -7.20 -3.40
N GLY A 220 15.85 -7.74 -2.39
CA GLY A 220 17.16 -7.34 -1.88
C GLY A 220 17.43 -7.99 -0.53
N GLU A 221 18.57 -7.69 0.07
CA GLU A 221 18.88 -8.18 1.42
C GLU A 221 17.90 -7.62 2.44
N GLY A 222 17.16 -8.52 3.13
CA GLY A 222 16.14 -8.13 4.10
C GLY A 222 14.93 -7.38 3.50
N LEU A 223 14.74 -7.41 2.18
CA LEU A 223 13.64 -6.73 1.49
C LEU A 223 12.83 -7.71 0.66
N THR A 224 11.54 -7.72 0.86
CA THR A 224 10.57 -8.55 0.13
C THR A 224 9.64 -7.69 -0.72
N ARG A 225 9.45 -8.08 -1.97
CA ARG A 225 8.38 -7.57 -2.84
C ARG A 225 7.16 -8.47 -2.69
N VAL A 226 6.02 -7.85 -2.40
CA VAL A 226 4.70 -8.51 -2.40
C VAL A 226 3.88 -7.92 -3.53
N ARG A 227 3.43 -8.78 -4.43
CA ARG A 227 2.44 -8.42 -5.47
C ARG A 227 1.15 -9.17 -5.19
N LEU A 228 0.04 -8.47 -5.27
CA LEU A 228 -1.31 -9.02 -5.13
C LEU A 228 -2.09 -8.73 -6.40
N VAL A 229 -2.74 -9.75 -6.94
CA VAL A 229 -3.66 -9.63 -8.08
C VAL A 229 -5.02 -10.16 -7.65
N HIS A 230 -6.07 -9.36 -7.81
CA HIS A 230 -7.45 -9.81 -7.65
C HIS A 230 -8.17 -9.71 -8.99
N SER A 231 -8.53 -10.83 -9.55
CA SER A 231 -9.11 -11.01 -10.88
C SER A 231 -10.45 -11.74 -10.83
N GLY A 232 -11.13 -11.85 -11.97
CA GLY A 232 -12.42 -12.54 -12.07
C GLY A 232 -13.59 -11.75 -11.48
N LEU A 233 -13.49 -10.41 -11.49
CA LEU A 233 -14.50 -9.50 -10.93
C LEU A 233 -15.42 -8.86 -11.97
N GLU A 234 -15.43 -9.36 -13.21
CA GLU A 234 -16.20 -8.80 -14.33
C GLU A 234 -17.73 -8.81 -14.07
N GLN A 235 -18.18 -9.74 -13.24
CA GLN A 235 -19.59 -9.89 -12.87
C GLN A 235 -19.85 -9.57 -11.40
N SER A 236 -18.89 -8.89 -10.74
CA SER A 236 -18.91 -8.60 -9.29
C SER A 236 -18.64 -7.12 -9.03
N PRO A 237 -19.50 -6.19 -9.51
CA PRO A 237 -19.25 -4.75 -9.43
C PRO A 237 -19.19 -4.21 -8.01
N LEU A 238 -19.97 -4.76 -7.06
CA LEU A 238 -19.94 -4.35 -5.66
C LEU A 238 -18.63 -4.79 -4.99
N THR A 239 -18.23 -6.03 -5.24
CA THR A 239 -16.94 -6.56 -4.78
C THR A 239 -15.79 -5.75 -5.39
N TRP A 240 -15.84 -5.43 -6.70
CA TRP A 240 -14.85 -4.60 -7.38
C TRP A 240 -14.61 -3.26 -6.67
N GLU A 241 -15.65 -2.51 -6.38
CA GLU A 241 -15.52 -1.22 -5.70
C GLU A 241 -15.07 -1.36 -4.24
N ASN A 242 -15.56 -2.38 -3.54
CA ASN A 242 -15.19 -2.64 -2.15
C ASN A 242 -13.70 -2.97 -1.98
N VAL A 243 -13.14 -3.82 -2.85
CA VAL A 243 -11.75 -4.28 -2.72
C VAL A 243 -10.73 -3.25 -3.18
N LYS A 244 -11.13 -2.27 -3.98
CA LYS A 244 -10.25 -1.23 -4.51
C LYS A 244 -9.45 -0.49 -3.43
N ASP A 245 -10.13 -0.03 -2.40
CA ASP A 245 -9.51 0.65 -1.26
C ASP A 245 -9.17 -0.35 -0.13
N GLY A 246 -9.92 -1.46 -0.05
CA GLY A 246 -9.72 -2.51 0.93
C GLY A 246 -8.34 -3.15 0.85
N TRP A 247 -7.87 -3.49 -0.35
CA TRP A 247 -6.53 -4.08 -0.54
C TRP A 247 -5.40 -3.11 -0.19
N VAL A 248 -5.55 -1.84 -0.50
CA VAL A 248 -4.56 -0.82 -0.12
C VAL A 248 -4.37 -0.79 1.39
N TRP A 249 -5.49 -0.75 2.13
CA TRP A 249 -5.45 -0.76 3.59
C TRP A 249 -4.83 -2.07 4.14
N VAL A 250 -5.20 -3.22 3.58
CA VAL A 250 -4.67 -4.53 3.99
C VAL A 250 -3.15 -4.61 3.78
N LEU A 251 -2.65 -4.13 2.65
CA LEU A 251 -1.22 -4.16 2.35
C LEU A 251 -0.41 -3.20 3.22
N ASP A 252 -0.93 -1.99 3.47
CA ASP A 252 -0.31 -1.03 4.38
C ASP A 252 -0.31 -1.55 5.82
N ALA A 253 -1.39 -2.21 6.25
CA ALA A 253 -1.49 -2.82 7.56
C ALA A 253 -0.54 -4.03 7.71
N LEU A 254 -0.41 -4.87 6.67
CA LEU A 254 0.56 -5.97 6.62
C LEU A 254 1.99 -5.46 6.76
N LYS A 255 2.37 -4.46 5.95
CA LYS A 255 3.68 -3.82 6.02
C LYS A 255 3.96 -3.27 7.41
N THR A 256 3.04 -2.48 7.94
CA THR A 256 3.18 -1.84 9.24
C THR A 256 3.35 -2.85 10.37
N VAL A 257 2.55 -3.91 10.39
CA VAL A 257 2.63 -4.91 11.46
C VAL A 257 3.92 -5.73 11.40
N ILE A 258 4.43 -6.03 10.21
CA ILE A 258 5.69 -6.76 10.05
C ILE A 258 6.88 -5.87 10.45
N GLU A 259 6.94 -4.63 9.98
CA GLU A 259 8.09 -3.74 10.19
C GLU A 259 8.13 -3.14 11.60
N THR A 260 6.98 -2.91 12.24
CA THR A 260 6.90 -2.21 13.53
C THR A 260 6.40 -3.05 14.69
N GLY A 261 5.84 -4.22 14.43
CA GLY A 261 5.16 -5.05 15.43
C GLY A 261 3.80 -4.49 15.90
N ARG A 262 3.31 -3.39 15.33
CA ARG A 262 2.07 -2.71 15.73
C ARG A 262 1.03 -2.79 14.61
N SER A 263 -0.23 -3.07 14.98
CA SER A 263 -1.34 -3.00 14.03
C SER A 263 -1.71 -1.54 13.71
N LEU A 264 -2.15 -1.29 12.47
CA LEU A 264 -2.77 0.00 12.15
C LEU A 264 -4.05 0.19 12.97
N PRO A 265 -4.36 1.42 13.42
CA PRO A 265 -5.65 1.72 14.02
C PRO A 265 -6.77 1.39 13.02
N VAL A 266 -7.82 0.72 13.49
CA VAL A 266 -9.02 0.52 12.66
C VAL A 266 -9.65 1.89 12.45
N ALA A 267 -9.88 2.28 11.21
CA ALA A 267 -10.68 3.46 10.91
C ALA A 267 -12.09 3.24 11.50
N SER A 268 -12.47 4.12 12.42
CA SER A 268 -13.78 4.13 13.07
C SER A 268 -14.85 4.63 12.12
#